data_312c4083536207e8318a85112591d37d
#
_entry.id   312c4083536207e8318a85112591d37d
#
_cell.length_a   1.000
_cell.length_b   1.000
_cell.length_c   1.000
_cell.angle_alpha   90.00
_cell.angle_beta   90.00
_cell.angle_gamma   90.00
#
_symmetry.space_group_name_H-M   'P 1'
#
loop_
_entity.id
_entity.type
_entity.pdbx_description
1 polymer ?
#
loop_
_entity_poly.entity_id
_entity_poly.type
_entity_poly.pdbx_seq_one_letter_code
_entity_poly.pdbx_strand_id
1 'polypeptide(L)'
;MFSPDSLKVNRPVLDLITVLDIAMFRENADMIRADHDRRGISHDSIDEIIRLDEEWRKAQYDADQIRRQRNSAAKGIAEAKKSGDSTRAEEILSEVANLGERIAELGAMADECLRKRDELRMRVPNILHPDVPVGEDDQKNTLHSLHGSKSEFEFEARNHNELIEMN
;
A
#
# COMPACT_ATOMS: atom_id res chain seq x y z
N MET A 1 15.74 44.24 -8.24
CA MET A 1 14.29 44.09 -8.05
C MET A 1 13.90 42.73 -8.61
N PHE A 2 14.09 41.67 -7.81
CA PHE A 2 13.79 40.29 -8.21
C PHE A 2 12.42 39.92 -7.64
N SER A 3 11.50 39.59 -8.52
CA SER A 3 10.14 39.20 -8.19
C SER A 3 10.12 37.77 -7.68
N PRO A 4 9.52 37.45 -6.50
CA PRO A 4 9.52 36.11 -5.92
C PRO A 4 8.30 35.27 -6.32
N ASP A 5 7.82 35.38 -7.57
CA ASP A 5 6.59 34.72 -8.02
C ASP A 5 6.80 33.81 -9.22
N SER A 6 7.59 32.75 -9.07
CA SER A 6 7.51 31.64 -10.05
C SER A 6 8.20 30.36 -9.55
N LEU A 7 7.70 29.77 -8.48
CA LEU A 7 7.91 28.35 -8.18
C LEU A 7 6.78 27.84 -7.29
N LYS A 8 5.56 27.84 -7.83
CA LYS A 8 4.54 26.93 -7.34
C LYS A 8 4.90 25.52 -7.87
N VAL A 9 5.92 24.94 -7.29
CA VAL A 9 6.09 23.50 -7.34
C VAL A 9 4.93 22.94 -6.52
N ASN A 10 3.96 22.37 -7.23
CA ASN A 10 2.90 21.57 -6.62
C ASN A 10 3.59 20.34 -6.02
N ARG A 11 4.18 20.50 -4.83
CA ARG A 11 4.70 19.37 -4.05
C ARG A 11 3.46 18.65 -3.56
N PRO A 12 3.24 17.38 -3.93
CA PRO A 12 2.31 16.59 -3.15
C PRO A 12 2.84 16.66 -1.72
N VAL A 13 1.98 17.10 -0.80
CA VAL A 13 2.23 16.99 0.63
C VAL A 13 2.38 15.49 0.85
N LEU A 14 3.63 15.02 0.93
CA LEU A 14 3.95 13.71 1.45
C LEU A 14 3.56 13.81 2.93
N ASP A 15 2.32 13.45 3.21
CA ASP A 15 1.90 13.19 4.57
C ASP A 15 2.95 12.26 5.17
N LEU A 16 3.41 12.60 6.37
CA LEU A 16 4.41 11.90 7.18
C LEU A 16 3.94 10.47 7.58
N ILE A 17 3.33 9.75 6.66
CA ILE A 17 2.99 8.35 6.83
C ILE A 17 4.23 7.56 6.46
N THR A 18 4.75 6.83 7.43
CA THR A 18 5.96 6.00 7.31
C THR A 18 5.83 4.83 6.33
N VAL A 19 4.72 4.71 5.61
CA VAL A 19 4.43 3.64 4.64
C VAL A 19 3.89 4.24 3.36
N LEU A 20 4.44 3.84 2.21
CA LEU A 20 3.97 4.30 0.89
C LEU A 20 2.50 3.93 0.68
N ASP A 21 1.71 4.89 0.17
CA ASP A 21 0.31 4.66 -0.16
C ASP A 21 0.18 3.64 -1.31
N ILE A 22 -0.86 2.80 -1.26
CA ILE A 22 -1.14 1.81 -2.31
C ILE A 22 -1.41 2.47 -3.68
N ALA A 23 -1.90 3.70 -3.70
CA ALA A 23 -2.07 4.46 -4.94
C ALA A 23 -0.74 4.67 -5.68
N MET A 24 0.38 4.82 -4.97
CA MET A 24 1.70 4.94 -5.59
C MET A 24 2.10 3.66 -6.33
N PHE A 25 1.76 2.49 -5.81
CA PHE A 25 2.01 1.21 -6.49
C PHE A 25 1.14 1.02 -7.74
N ARG A 26 -0.07 1.59 -7.75
CA ARG A 26 -1.00 1.53 -8.91
C ARG A 26 -0.64 2.51 -10.01
N GLU A 27 -0.23 3.73 -9.65
CA GLU A 27 -0.13 4.85 -10.57
C GLU A 27 1.32 5.25 -10.89
N ASN A 28 2.24 5.01 -9.96
CA ASN A 28 3.62 5.48 -10.02
C ASN A 28 4.64 4.40 -9.63
N ALA A 29 4.37 3.12 -9.95
CA ALA A 29 5.25 2.00 -9.60
C ALA A 29 6.68 2.19 -10.09
N ASP A 30 6.88 2.84 -11.24
CA ASP A 30 8.20 3.10 -11.81
C ASP A 30 9.04 4.05 -10.95
N MET A 31 8.41 4.98 -10.21
CA MET A 31 9.12 5.82 -9.25
C MET A 31 9.66 4.97 -8.09
N ILE A 32 8.88 4.01 -7.60
CA ILE A 32 9.29 3.11 -6.53
C ILE A 32 10.40 2.17 -7.03
N ARG A 33 10.29 1.65 -8.26
CA ARG A 33 11.34 0.83 -8.89
C ARG A 33 12.65 1.60 -9.06
N ALA A 34 12.58 2.84 -9.53
CA ALA A 34 13.76 3.70 -9.65
C ALA A 34 14.43 3.98 -8.30
N ASP A 35 13.66 4.11 -7.21
CA ASP A 35 14.21 4.22 -5.85
C ASP A 35 14.88 2.91 -5.40
N HIS A 36 14.27 1.75 -5.69
CA HIS A 36 14.85 0.44 -5.44
C HIS A 36 16.17 0.26 -6.20
N ASP A 37 16.25 0.68 -7.47
CA ASP A 37 17.49 0.66 -8.26
C ASP A 37 18.60 1.48 -7.61
N ARG A 38 18.28 2.68 -7.10
CA ARG A 38 19.22 3.54 -6.35
C ARG A 38 19.74 2.87 -5.07
N ARG A 39 18.98 1.96 -4.48
CA ARG A 39 19.32 1.23 -3.25
C ARG A 39 19.89 -0.16 -3.51
N GLY A 40 19.93 -0.62 -4.75
CA GLY A 40 20.30 -2.00 -5.10
C GLY A 40 19.31 -3.05 -4.56
N ILE A 41 18.03 -2.69 -4.45
CA ILE A 41 16.95 -3.59 -3.96
C ILE A 41 16.19 -4.16 -5.15
N SER A 42 15.82 -5.46 -5.07
CA SER A 42 14.98 -6.14 -6.08
C SER A 42 13.58 -5.51 -6.18
N HIS A 43 12.97 -5.59 -7.38
CA HIS A 43 11.60 -5.15 -7.62
C HIS A 43 10.53 -6.19 -7.23
N ASP A 44 10.92 -7.39 -6.84
CA ASP A 44 9.98 -8.52 -6.60
C ASP A 44 8.87 -8.16 -5.62
N SER A 45 9.18 -7.39 -4.56
CA SER A 45 8.20 -6.95 -3.59
C SER A 45 7.17 -5.98 -4.18
N ILE A 46 7.59 -5.11 -5.10
CA ILE A 46 6.71 -4.15 -5.78
C ILE A 46 5.73 -4.90 -6.68
N ASP A 47 6.24 -5.83 -7.48
CA ASP A 47 5.44 -6.60 -8.42
C ASP A 47 4.44 -7.50 -7.68
N GLU A 48 4.85 -8.09 -6.57
CA GLU A 48 3.97 -8.91 -5.72
C GLU A 48 2.88 -8.07 -5.03
N ILE A 49 3.19 -6.85 -4.56
CA ILE A 49 2.20 -5.92 -4.00
C ILE A 49 1.14 -5.57 -5.05
N ILE A 50 1.57 -5.25 -6.28
CA ILE A 50 0.67 -4.91 -7.38
C ILE A 50 -0.24 -6.11 -7.71
N ARG A 51 0.33 -7.31 -7.84
CA ARG A 51 -0.41 -8.54 -8.10
C ARG A 51 -1.48 -8.82 -7.03
N LEU A 52 -1.10 -8.73 -5.76
CA LEU A 52 -2.01 -8.96 -4.63
C LEU A 52 -3.13 -7.91 -4.57
N ASP A 53 -2.83 -6.65 -4.92
CA ASP A 53 -3.84 -5.59 -5.00
C ASP A 53 -4.83 -5.82 -6.14
N GLU A 54 -4.37 -6.30 -7.29
CA GLU A 54 -5.24 -6.67 -8.40
C GLU A 54 -6.14 -7.85 -8.06
N GLU A 55 -5.61 -8.90 -7.44
CA GLU A 55 -6.38 -10.07 -6.98
C GLU A 55 -7.41 -9.68 -5.93
N TRP A 56 -7.04 -8.83 -4.97
CA TRP A 56 -7.95 -8.29 -3.98
C TRP A 56 -9.12 -7.55 -4.63
N ARG A 57 -8.85 -6.62 -5.55
CA ARG A 57 -9.88 -5.85 -6.25
C ARG A 57 -10.79 -6.74 -7.07
N LYS A 58 -10.22 -7.74 -7.75
CA LYS A 58 -10.99 -8.71 -8.52
C LYS A 58 -11.91 -9.55 -7.64
N ALA A 59 -11.40 -10.09 -6.53
CA ALA A 59 -12.20 -10.88 -5.60
C ALA A 59 -13.36 -10.06 -5.00
N GLN A 60 -13.12 -8.80 -4.65
CA GLN A 60 -14.17 -7.88 -4.18
C GLN A 60 -15.23 -7.62 -5.26
N TYR A 61 -14.80 -7.34 -6.49
CA TYR A 61 -15.71 -7.12 -7.60
C TYR A 61 -16.57 -8.35 -7.87
N ASP A 62 -15.96 -9.54 -7.94
CA ASP A 62 -16.67 -10.81 -8.20
C ASP A 62 -17.67 -11.11 -7.06
N ALA A 63 -17.29 -10.91 -5.81
CA ALA A 63 -18.18 -11.06 -4.66
C ALA A 63 -19.39 -10.11 -4.75
N ASP A 64 -19.19 -8.86 -5.18
CA ASP A 64 -20.26 -7.89 -5.34
C ASP A 64 -21.20 -8.25 -6.49
N GLN A 65 -20.69 -8.80 -7.59
CA GLN A 65 -21.53 -9.31 -8.68
C GLN A 65 -22.43 -10.46 -8.17
N ILE A 66 -21.87 -11.41 -7.43
CA ILE A 66 -22.63 -12.53 -6.88
C ILE A 66 -23.66 -12.04 -5.83
N ARG A 67 -23.34 -11.04 -5.01
CA ARG A 67 -24.30 -10.42 -4.07
C ARG A 67 -25.47 -9.78 -4.82
N ARG A 68 -25.23 -9.11 -5.95
CA ARG A 68 -26.28 -8.54 -6.82
C ARG A 68 -27.17 -9.64 -7.41
N GLN A 69 -26.58 -10.73 -7.91
CA GLN A 69 -27.32 -11.89 -8.42
C GLN A 69 -28.23 -12.50 -7.34
N ARG A 70 -27.69 -12.73 -6.14
CA ARG A 70 -28.46 -13.26 -5.00
C ARG A 70 -29.62 -12.34 -4.61
N ASN A 71 -29.39 -11.02 -4.60
CA ASN A 71 -30.43 -10.05 -4.29
C ASN A 71 -31.53 -10.01 -5.37
N SER A 72 -31.15 -10.14 -6.65
CA SER A 72 -32.12 -10.25 -7.77
C SER A 72 -32.92 -11.53 -7.68
N ALA A 73 -32.28 -12.66 -7.41
CA ALA A 73 -32.96 -13.96 -7.23
C ALA A 73 -33.94 -13.93 -6.06
N ALA A 74 -33.60 -13.30 -4.94
CA ALA A 74 -34.48 -13.14 -3.78
C ALA A 74 -35.80 -12.42 -4.18
N LYS A 75 -35.70 -11.37 -5.02
CA LYS A 75 -36.86 -10.66 -5.55
C LYS A 75 -37.69 -11.58 -6.45
N GLY A 76 -37.05 -12.32 -7.38
CA GLY A 76 -37.73 -13.28 -8.26
C GLY A 76 -38.46 -14.38 -7.49
N ILE A 77 -37.85 -14.91 -6.43
CA ILE A 77 -38.50 -15.88 -5.54
C ILE A 77 -39.73 -15.28 -4.85
N ALA A 78 -39.63 -14.04 -4.37
CA ALA A 78 -40.75 -13.37 -3.71
C ALA A 78 -41.94 -13.14 -4.68
N GLU A 79 -41.64 -12.76 -5.94
CA GLU A 79 -42.64 -12.58 -7.00
C GLU A 79 -43.30 -13.92 -7.40
N ALA A 80 -42.48 -14.96 -7.61
CA ALA A 80 -42.99 -16.30 -7.95
C ALA A 80 -43.89 -16.85 -6.83
N LYS A 81 -43.52 -16.72 -5.58
CA LYS A 81 -44.36 -17.09 -4.43
C LYS A 81 -45.68 -16.31 -4.38
N LYS A 82 -45.61 -14.99 -4.66
CA LYS A 82 -46.84 -14.14 -4.68
C LYS A 82 -47.81 -14.51 -5.80
N SER A 83 -47.29 -14.94 -6.94
CA SER A 83 -48.11 -15.41 -8.07
C SER A 83 -48.57 -16.87 -7.95
N GLY A 84 -48.15 -17.60 -6.92
CA GLY A 84 -48.44 -19.01 -6.72
C GLY A 84 -47.62 -19.98 -7.58
N ASP A 85 -46.58 -19.49 -8.26
CA ASP A 85 -45.70 -20.29 -9.11
C ASP A 85 -44.55 -20.90 -8.27
N SER A 86 -44.89 -22.00 -7.60
CA SER A 86 -43.91 -22.72 -6.73
C SER A 86 -42.80 -23.34 -7.54
N THR A 87 -43.05 -23.81 -8.75
CA THR A 87 -42.04 -24.42 -9.61
C THR A 87 -40.93 -23.41 -9.95
N ARG A 88 -41.34 -22.22 -10.35
CA ARG A 88 -40.38 -21.13 -10.65
C ARG A 88 -39.59 -20.69 -9.42
N ALA A 89 -40.20 -20.67 -8.24
CA ALA A 89 -39.51 -20.35 -7.00
C ALA A 89 -38.43 -21.39 -6.66
N GLU A 90 -38.73 -22.69 -6.84
CA GLU A 90 -37.79 -23.80 -6.63
C GLU A 90 -36.61 -23.78 -7.62
N GLU A 91 -36.87 -23.48 -8.91
CA GLU A 91 -35.82 -23.32 -9.92
C GLU A 91 -34.83 -22.24 -9.52
N ILE A 92 -35.31 -21.03 -9.17
CA ILE A 92 -34.47 -19.94 -8.77
C ILE A 92 -33.68 -20.27 -7.47
N LEU A 93 -34.30 -20.93 -6.51
CA LEU A 93 -33.59 -21.39 -5.28
C LEU A 93 -32.48 -22.36 -5.62
N SER A 94 -32.66 -23.27 -6.54
CA SER A 94 -31.62 -24.19 -7.00
C SER A 94 -30.45 -23.47 -7.70
N GLU A 95 -30.77 -22.50 -8.57
CA GLU A 95 -29.78 -21.67 -9.28
C GLU A 95 -28.87 -20.90 -8.34
N VAL A 96 -29.36 -20.45 -7.18
CA VAL A 96 -28.62 -19.61 -6.25
C VAL A 96 -28.10 -20.35 -5.01
N ALA A 97 -28.29 -21.65 -4.90
CA ALA A 97 -27.98 -22.44 -3.71
C ALA A 97 -26.53 -22.25 -3.24
N ASN A 98 -25.58 -22.20 -4.17
CA ASN A 98 -24.15 -22.14 -3.88
C ASN A 98 -23.59 -20.69 -3.83
N LEU A 99 -24.42 -19.66 -4.08
CA LEU A 99 -23.91 -18.28 -4.13
C LEU A 99 -23.41 -17.78 -2.78
N GLY A 100 -23.98 -18.28 -1.69
CA GLY A 100 -23.54 -17.94 -0.32
C GLY A 100 -22.13 -18.42 -0.03
N GLU A 101 -21.84 -19.67 -0.37
CA GLU A 101 -20.52 -20.27 -0.22
C GLU A 101 -19.48 -19.56 -1.09
N ARG A 102 -19.82 -19.30 -2.35
CA ARG A 102 -18.94 -18.58 -3.27
C ARG A 102 -18.60 -17.16 -2.80
N ILE A 103 -19.54 -16.44 -2.19
CA ILE A 103 -19.28 -15.12 -1.59
C ILE A 103 -18.30 -15.25 -0.40
N ALA A 104 -18.45 -16.29 0.42
CA ALA A 104 -17.55 -16.52 1.55
C ALA A 104 -16.12 -16.85 1.10
N GLU A 105 -15.97 -17.71 0.08
CA GLU A 105 -14.67 -18.03 -0.53
C GLU A 105 -13.96 -16.78 -1.07
N LEU A 106 -14.67 -15.97 -1.86
CA LEU A 106 -14.13 -14.74 -2.42
C LEU A 106 -13.78 -13.72 -1.32
N GLY A 107 -14.57 -13.66 -0.25
CA GLY A 107 -14.28 -12.84 0.91
C GLY A 107 -12.98 -13.26 1.60
N ALA A 108 -12.82 -14.55 1.88
CA ALA A 108 -11.60 -15.09 2.48
C ALA A 108 -10.37 -14.88 1.60
N MET A 109 -10.51 -15.05 0.28
CA MET A 109 -9.43 -14.74 -0.68
C MET A 109 -9.06 -13.26 -0.66
N ALA A 110 -10.04 -12.36 -0.66
CA ALA A 110 -9.80 -10.93 -0.59
C ALA A 110 -9.08 -10.53 0.70
N ASP A 111 -9.50 -11.04 1.86
CA ASP A 111 -8.88 -10.75 3.15
C ASP A 111 -7.43 -11.23 3.19
N GLU A 112 -7.14 -12.41 2.64
CA GLU A 112 -5.78 -12.94 2.57
C GLU A 112 -4.88 -12.13 1.63
N CYS A 113 -5.37 -11.73 0.45
CA CYS A 113 -4.64 -10.86 -0.47
C CYS A 113 -4.35 -9.50 0.17
N LEU A 114 -5.33 -8.92 0.86
CA LEU A 114 -5.19 -7.64 1.57
C LEU A 114 -4.10 -7.72 2.66
N ARG A 115 -4.16 -8.75 3.48
CA ARG A 115 -3.20 -8.99 4.57
C ARG A 115 -1.77 -9.12 4.03
N LYS A 116 -1.55 -10.00 3.04
CA LYS A 116 -0.22 -10.21 2.44
C LYS A 116 0.31 -8.94 1.77
N ARG A 117 -0.54 -8.24 1.02
CA ARG A 117 -0.21 -6.98 0.37
C ARG A 117 0.30 -5.95 1.38
N ASP A 118 -0.43 -5.75 2.47
CA ASP A 118 -0.11 -4.74 3.46
C ASP A 118 1.14 -5.12 4.27
N GLU A 119 1.36 -6.40 4.57
CA GLU A 119 2.60 -6.88 5.18
C GLU A 119 3.84 -6.61 4.30
N LEU A 120 3.74 -6.82 3.00
CA LEU A 120 4.82 -6.51 2.06
C LEU A 120 5.03 -5.00 1.93
N ARG A 121 3.95 -4.23 1.82
CA ARG A 121 3.99 -2.78 1.68
C ARG A 121 4.69 -2.10 2.87
N MET A 122 4.49 -2.60 4.08
CA MET A 122 5.15 -2.09 5.29
C MET A 122 6.69 -2.29 5.27
N ARG A 123 7.21 -3.15 4.41
CA ARG A 123 8.65 -3.41 4.27
C ARG A 123 9.31 -2.60 3.16
N VAL A 124 8.51 -1.98 2.28
CA VAL A 124 9.03 -1.14 1.21
C VAL A 124 9.50 0.19 1.80
N PRO A 125 10.77 0.59 1.57
CA PRO A 125 11.30 1.85 2.08
C PRO A 125 10.64 3.05 1.41
N ASN A 126 10.61 4.19 2.11
CA ASN A 126 10.15 5.44 1.54
C ASN A 126 11.08 5.93 0.43
N ILE A 127 10.54 6.72 -0.50
CA ILE A 127 11.28 7.31 -1.60
C ILE A 127 12.39 8.23 -1.07
N LEU A 128 13.62 8.05 -1.56
CA LEU A 128 14.76 8.90 -1.26
C LEU A 128 14.56 10.31 -1.84
N HIS A 129 14.94 11.31 -1.06
CA HIS A 129 15.06 12.66 -1.60
C HIS A 129 16.08 12.69 -2.75
N PRO A 130 15.90 13.50 -3.79
CA PRO A 130 16.82 13.56 -4.94
C PRO A 130 18.28 13.87 -4.54
N ASP A 131 18.48 14.69 -3.50
CA ASP A 131 19.82 15.10 -3.04
C ASP A 131 20.53 14.03 -2.22
N VAL A 132 19.88 12.93 -1.85
CA VAL A 132 20.55 11.82 -1.15
C VAL A 132 21.50 11.12 -2.12
N PRO A 133 22.81 11.05 -1.82
CA PRO A 133 23.76 10.37 -2.68
C PRO A 133 23.51 8.87 -2.73
N VAL A 134 23.85 8.25 -3.85
CA VAL A 134 23.86 6.79 -3.97
C VAL A 134 25.10 6.25 -3.28
N GLY A 135 24.93 5.32 -2.34
CA GLY A 135 26.04 4.73 -1.59
C GLY A 135 25.57 3.55 -0.74
N GLU A 136 26.53 2.70 -0.39
CA GLU A 136 26.26 1.49 0.41
C GLU A 136 26.25 1.79 1.91
N ASP A 137 26.97 2.84 2.34
CA ASP A 137 27.13 3.20 3.74
C ASP A 137 27.24 4.73 3.94
N ASP A 138 27.44 5.15 5.19
CA ASP A 138 27.58 6.54 5.61
C ASP A 138 28.87 7.22 5.11
N GLN A 139 29.90 6.47 4.67
CA GLN A 139 31.13 7.01 4.08
C GLN A 139 30.87 7.65 2.71
N LYS A 140 29.76 7.29 2.05
CA LYS A 140 29.32 7.89 0.80
C LYS A 140 28.50 9.17 0.99
N ASN A 141 28.20 9.53 2.23
CA ASN A 141 27.49 10.77 2.53
C ASN A 141 28.30 11.99 2.10
N THR A 142 27.61 12.98 1.53
CA THR A 142 28.18 14.26 1.14
C THR A 142 27.75 15.34 2.12
N LEU A 143 28.70 16.21 2.51
CA LEU A 143 28.40 17.35 3.36
C LEU A 143 27.53 18.34 2.58
N HIS A 144 26.27 18.49 2.96
CA HIS A 144 25.33 19.43 2.33
C HIS A 144 25.56 20.86 2.82
N SER A 145 25.64 21.07 4.14
CA SER A 145 25.90 22.38 4.74
C SER A 145 26.47 22.24 6.15
N LEU A 146 27.24 23.21 6.57
CA LEU A 146 27.77 23.33 7.94
C LEU A 146 27.20 24.60 8.56
N HIS A 147 26.58 24.48 9.73
CA HIS A 147 26.06 25.60 10.48
C HIS A 147 26.77 25.71 11.83
N GLY A 148 27.38 26.88 12.10
CA GLY A 148 28.16 27.12 13.28
C GLY A 148 29.59 26.55 13.21
N SER A 149 30.27 26.57 14.32
CA SER A 149 31.62 26.01 14.48
C SER A 149 31.62 24.85 15.47
N LYS A 150 32.44 23.84 15.21
CA LYS A 150 32.65 22.74 16.16
C LYS A 150 33.31 23.30 17.41
N SER A 151 32.75 23.00 18.58
CA SER A 151 33.37 23.33 19.85
C SER A 151 34.67 22.51 20.01
N GLU A 152 35.77 23.19 20.36
CA GLU A 152 37.01 22.57 20.76
C GLU A 152 37.00 22.43 22.29
N PHE A 153 37.34 21.25 22.78
CA PHE A 153 37.42 20.97 24.21
C PHE A 153 38.91 20.81 24.58
N GLU A 154 39.30 21.38 25.71
CA GLU A 154 40.66 21.21 26.29
C GLU A 154 40.86 19.83 26.95
N PHE A 155 39.81 18.99 26.93
CA PHE A 155 39.81 17.63 27.48
C PHE A 155 39.32 16.63 26.43
N GLU A 156 39.65 15.36 26.62
CA GLU A 156 39.20 14.26 25.76
C GLU A 156 37.68 14.06 25.96
N ALA A 157 36.91 14.37 24.89
CA ALA A 157 35.46 14.22 24.94
C ALA A 157 35.06 12.74 24.93
N ARG A 158 34.31 12.33 25.96
CA ARG A 158 33.79 10.97 26.09
C ARG A 158 32.58 10.78 25.21
N ASN A 159 32.41 9.56 24.70
CA ASN A 159 31.21 9.20 23.98
C ASN A 159 30.04 8.94 24.95
N HIS A 160 28.82 8.83 24.42
CA HIS A 160 27.59 8.67 25.25
C HIS A 160 27.60 7.37 26.08
N ASN A 161 28.21 6.28 25.60
CA ASN A 161 28.29 5.02 26.35
C ASN A 161 29.21 5.17 27.57
N GLU A 162 30.35 5.78 27.39
CA GLU A 162 31.29 6.07 28.49
C GLU A 162 30.67 6.99 29.57
N LEU A 163 29.83 7.94 29.15
CA LEU A 163 29.13 8.82 30.10
C LEU A 163 28.01 8.08 30.86
N ILE A 164 27.35 7.11 30.23
CA ILE A 164 26.33 6.29 30.90
C ILE A 164 26.94 5.35 31.93
N GLU A 165 28.11 4.76 31.63
CA GLU A 165 28.81 3.87 32.56
C GLU A 165 29.38 4.56 33.81
N MET A 166 29.46 5.90 33.78
CA MET A 166 29.96 6.72 34.93
C MET A 166 28.87 7.12 35.93
N ASN A 167 27.57 6.88 35.62
CA ASN A 167 26.43 7.14 36.51
C ASN A 167 25.93 5.85 37.16
#